data_6c3a67690596e323f726c83e2fc7818e
#
_entry.id   6c3a67690596e323f726c83e2fc7818e
#
_cell.length_a   1.000
_cell.length_b   1.000
_cell.length_c   1.000
_cell.angle_alpha   90.00
_cell.angle_beta   90.00
_cell.angle_gamma   90.00
#
_symmetry.space_group_name_H-M   'P 1'
#
loop_
_entity.id
_entity.type
_entity.pdbx_description
1 polymer ?
#
loop_
_entity_poly.entity_id
_entity_poly.type
_entity_poly.pdbx_seq_one_letter_code
_entity_poly.pdbx_strand_id
1 'polypeptide(L)'
;MSTQATTSTRERLLDAAAELFYREGVGIGVEALCREAGVSKRSMYQLFDSKDAVLAASLQRRTPAYQTLLIPPKDDPRPPRARILHVFERLEEGSTAPGFRGCPFLAVEVELKNPEHPASRVARQVKQALTDFFRTEAERGGATDPGLLARQLTLVFDGAGARAGVGAETLDGLAVATAAALLDVAGLTSQSPA
;
A
#
# COMPACT_ATOMS: atom_id res chain seq x y z
N MET A 1 2.78 22.55 -29.89
CA MET A 1 1.34 22.41 -29.58
C MET A 1 1.18 21.12 -28.82
N SER A 2 1.13 21.20 -27.48
CA SER A 2 0.97 20.01 -26.62
C SER A 2 -0.49 19.58 -26.66
N THR A 3 -0.74 18.42 -27.23
CA THR A 3 -2.05 17.75 -27.19
C THR A 3 -2.29 17.30 -25.74
N GLN A 4 -3.05 18.06 -24.96
CA GLN A 4 -3.58 17.58 -23.69
C GLN A 4 -4.50 16.39 -24.01
N ALA A 5 -4.04 15.18 -23.69
CA ALA A 5 -4.88 14.00 -23.76
C ALA A 5 -6.07 14.21 -22.81
N THR A 6 -7.26 14.29 -23.36
CA THR A 6 -8.49 14.44 -22.57
C THR A 6 -8.67 13.21 -21.72
N THR A 7 -8.50 13.32 -20.40
CA THR A 7 -8.69 12.23 -19.45
C THR A 7 -10.06 11.59 -19.64
N SER A 8 -10.11 10.31 -19.88
CA SER A 8 -11.36 9.59 -20.14
C SER A 8 -12.31 9.64 -18.94
N THR A 9 -13.61 9.49 -19.18
CA THR A 9 -14.61 9.41 -18.09
C THR A 9 -14.28 8.31 -17.08
N ARG A 10 -13.75 7.18 -17.57
CA ARG A 10 -13.31 6.06 -16.72
C ARG A 10 -12.12 6.45 -15.83
N GLU A 11 -11.13 7.12 -16.38
CA GLU A 11 -9.96 7.58 -15.63
C GLU A 11 -10.33 8.60 -14.57
N ARG A 12 -11.13 9.62 -14.91
CA ARG A 12 -11.63 10.60 -13.93
C ARG A 12 -12.35 9.93 -12.76
N LEU A 13 -13.20 8.92 -13.07
CA LEU A 13 -13.93 8.19 -12.04
C LEU A 13 -13.00 7.40 -11.12
N LEU A 14 -11.97 6.75 -11.69
CA LEU A 14 -10.99 6.00 -10.90
C LEU A 14 -10.08 6.90 -10.07
N ASP A 15 -9.71 8.06 -10.58
CA ASP A 15 -8.91 9.04 -9.83
C ASP A 15 -9.71 9.60 -8.65
N ALA A 16 -10.94 10.07 -8.91
CA ALA A 16 -11.84 10.54 -7.86
C ALA A 16 -12.13 9.47 -6.81
N ALA A 17 -12.37 8.22 -7.25
CA ALA A 17 -12.60 7.10 -6.36
C ALA A 17 -11.39 6.87 -5.44
N ALA A 18 -10.19 6.85 -6.00
CA ALA A 18 -8.98 6.59 -5.25
C ALA A 18 -8.72 7.67 -4.17
N GLU A 19 -8.96 8.95 -4.49
CA GLU A 19 -8.84 10.06 -3.53
C GLU A 19 -9.93 10.01 -2.46
N LEU A 20 -11.17 9.85 -2.89
CA LEU A 20 -12.32 9.92 -2.01
C LEU A 20 -12.37 8.75 -1.02
N PHE A 21 -12.14 7.52 -1.49
CA PHE A 21 -12.05 6.34 -0.62
C PHE A 21 -10.89 6.42 0.37
N TYR A 22 -9.75 6.96 -0.05
CA TYR A 22 -8.61 7.15 0.85
C TYR A 22 -8.87 8.20 1.93
N ARG A 23 -9.57 9.29 1.58
CA ARG A 23 -9.85 10.40 2.48
C ARG A 23 -11.03 10.13 3.42
N GLU A 24 -12.10 9.51 2.91
CA GLU A 24 -13.40 9.41 3.59
C GLU A 24 -13.84 7.96 3.90
N GLY A 25 -13.07 6.97 3.41
CA GLY A 25 -13.38 5.57 3.61
C GLY A 25 -14.32 4.98 2.56
N VAL A 26 -14.58 3.67 2.65
CA VAL A 26 -15.34 2.92 1.64
C VAL A 26 -16.85 3.14 1.72
N GLY A 27 -17.34 3.73 2.82
CA GLY A 27 -18.76 3.97 3.07
C GLY A 27 -19.39 5.08 2.22
N ILE A 28 -18.63 5.85 1.45
CA ILE A 28 -19.15 6.95 0.63
C ILE A 28 -20.23 6.49 -0.35
N GLY A 29 -21.22 7.37 -0.59
CA GLY A 29 -22.31 7.12 -1.53
C GLY A 29 -21.90 7.33 -3.00
N VAL A 30 -22.67 6.72 -3.91
CA VAL A 30 -22.48 6.87 -5.36
C VAL A 30 -22.59 8.32 -5.81
N GLU A 31 -23.48 9.11 -5.17
CA GLU A 31 -23.64 10.54 -5.46
C GLU A 31 -22.37 11.34 -5.20
N ALA A 32 -21.71 11.10 -4.06
CA ALA A 32 -20.47 11.79 -3.70
C ALA A 32 -19.36 11.44 -4.69
N LEU A 33 -19.24 10.15 -5.03
CA LEU A 33 -18.26 9.67 -6.01
C LEU A 33 -18.49 10.30 -7.40
N CYS A 34 -19.73 10.30 -7.90
CA CYS A 34 -20.04 10.85 -9.20
C CYS A 34 -19.83 12.37 -9.26
N ARG A 35 -20.16 13.08 -8.19
CA ARG A 35 -19.92 14.53 -8.06
C ARG A 35 -18.43 14.84 -8.08
N GLU A 36 -17.61 14.14 -7.32
CA GLU A 36 -16.16 14.31 -7.28
C GLU A 36 -15.52 14.05 -8.65
N ALA A 37 -15.96 13.00 -9.33
CA ALA A 37 -15.47 12.65 -10.68
C ALA A 37 -15.98 13.56 -11.80
N GLY A 38 -17.00 14.39 -11.54
CA GLY A 38 -17.67 15.18 -12.58
C GLY A 38 -18.38 14.30 -13.62
N VAL A 39 -18.99 13.17 -13.18
CA VAL A 39 -19.70 12.22 -14.06
C VAL A 39 -21.13 11.99 -13.58
N SER A 40 -22.03 11.59 -14.51
CA SER A 40 -23.38 11.20 -14.12
C SER A 40 -23.40 9.77 -13.55
N LYS A 41 -24.37 9.46 -12.68
CA LYS A 41 -24.62 8.07 -12.23
C LYS A 41 -24.81 7.12 -13.42
N ARG A 42 -25.53 7.57 -14.46
CA ARG A 42 -25.73 6.79 -15.69
C ARG A 42 -24.39 6.43 -16.34
N SER A 43 -23.48 7.39 -16.47
CA SER A 43 -22.15 7.17 -17.05
C SER A 43 -21.33 6.21 -16.18
N MET A 44 -21.40 6.34 -14.86
CA MET A 44 -20.74 5.39 -13.95
C MET A 44 -21.25 3.96 -14.17
N TYR A 45 -22.57 3.75 -14.17
CA TYR A 45 -23.15 2.41 -14.36
C TYR A 45 -23.02 1.84 -15.77
N GLN A 46 -22.70 2.68 -16.77
CA GLN A 46 -22.29 2.20 -18.09
C GLN A 46 -20.86 1.63 -18.11
N LEU A 47 -20.02 2.04 -17.16
CA LEU A 47 -18.59 1.67 -17.09
C LEU A 47 -18.30 0.63 -16.01
N PHE A 48 -19.15 0.55 -14.97
CA PHE A 48 -18.97 -0.33 -13.81
C PHE A 48 -20.33 -0.81 -13.30
N ASP A 49 -20.42 -2.09 -12.98
CA ASP A 49 -21.64 -2.71 -12.50
C ASP A 49 -22.07 -2.22 -11.11
N SER A 50 -21.12 -1.72 -10.30
CA SER A 50 -21.37 -1.27 -8.94
C SER A 50 -20.31 -0.27 -8.46
N LYS A 51 -20.59 0.40 -7.34
CA LYS A 51 -19.59 1.20 -6.59
C LYS A 51 -18.41 0.34 -6.15
N ASP A 52 -18.68 -0.89 -5.76
CA ASP A 52 -17.64 -1.82 -5.29
C ASP A 52 -16.68 -2.23 -6.41
N ALA A 53 -17.20 -2.34 -7.64
CA ALA A 53 -16.36 -2.54 -8.82
C ALA A 53 -15.48 -1.31 -9.11
N VAL A 54 -15.98 -0.09 -8.88
CA VAL A 54 -15.16 1.14 -8.99
C VAL A 54 -14.07 1.14 -7.93
N LEU A 55 -14.39 0.82 -6.67
CA LEU A 55 -13.43 0.72 -5.58
C LEU A 55 -12.31 -0.28 -5.92
N ALA A 56 -12.67 -1.50 -6.32
CA ALA A 56 -11.71 -2.53 -6.70
C ALA A 56 -10.79 -2.07 -7.85
N ALA A 57 -11.39 -1.50 -8.91
CA ALA A 57 -10.63 -1.01 -10.07
C ALA A 57 -9.71 0.18 -9.72
N SER A 58 -10.12 1.07 -8.82
CA SER A 58 -9.29 2.20 -8.37
C SER A 58 -8.07 1.72 -7.58
N LEU A 59 -8.23 0.74 -6.69
CA LEU A 59 -7.13 0.11 -5.97
C LEU A 59 -6.19 -0.62 -6.93
N GLN A 60 -6.73 -1.41 -7.85
CA GLN A 60 -5.94 -2.15 -8.83
C GLN A 60 -5.08 -1.23 -9.69
N ARG A 61 -5.64 -0.08 -10.12
CA ARG A 61 -4.91 0.93 -10.89
C ARG A 61 -3.76 1.57 -10.10
N ARG A 62 -3.92 1.76 -8.79
CA ARG A 62 -2.88 2.33 -7.91
C ARG A 62 -1.79 1.33 -7.53
N THR A 63 -2.06 0.04 -7.62
CA THR A 63 -1.14 -1.01 -7.18
C THR A 63 0.28 -0.88 -7.73
N PRO A 64 0.52 -0.70 -9.06
CA PRO A 64 1.89 -0.62 -9.58
C PRO A 64 2.67 0.56 -9.00
N ALA A 65 2.07 1.74 -8.94
CA ALA A 65 2.71 2.93 -8.39
C ALA A 65 3.02 2.78 -6.89
N TYR A 66 2.08 2.20 -6.13
CA TYR A 66 2.26 1.93 -4.70
C TYR A 66 3.40 0.94 -4.45
N GLN A 67 3.47 -0.14 -5.22
CA GLN A 67 4.55 -1.12 -5.11
C GLN A 67 5.89 -0.53 -5.49
N THR A 68 5.97 0.24 -6.58
CA THR A 68 7.21 0.92 -7.01
C THR A 68 7.70 1.95 -5.97
N LEU A 69 6.78 2.60 -5.25
CA LEU A 69 7.13 3.55 -4.20
C LEU A 69 7.81 2.86 -3.01
N LEU A 70 7.35 1.65 -2.64
CA LEU A 70 7.78 0.97 -1.42
C LEU A 70 8.89 -0.06 -1.68
N ILE A 71 8.76 -0.85 -2.74
CA ILE A 71 9.62 -2.01 -2.98
C ILE A 71 10.74 -1.61 -3.93
N PRO A 72 12.01 -1.81 -3.53
CA PRO A 72 13.14 -1.52 -4.40
C PRO A 72 13.10 -2.41 -5.66
N PRO A 73 13.58 -1.92 -6.81
CA PRO A 73 13.59 -2.69 -8.06
C PRO A 73 14.39 -3.99 -7.91
N LYS A 74 14.11 -4.97 -8.79
CA LYS A 74 14.72 -6.31 -8.69
C LYS A 74 16.24 -6.30 -8.88
N ASP A 75 16.74 -5.38 -9.70
CA ASP A 75 18.14 -5.16 -10.02
C ASP A 75 18.86 -4.21 -9.04
N ASP A 76 18.20 -3.80 -7.99
CA ASP A 76 18.82 -2.98 -6.93
C ASP A 76 19.98 -3.73 -6.28
N PRO A 77 21.22 -3.17 -6.29
CA PRO A 77 22.42 -3.87 -5.85
C PRO A 77 22.56 -3.95 -4.33
N ARG A 78 21.69 -3.31 -3.57
CA ARG A 78 21.74 -3.32 -2.10
C ARG A 78 21.61 -4.73 -1.53
N PRO A 79 22.29 -5.03 -0.41
CA PRO A 79 22.13 -6.30 0.28
C PRO A 79 20.71 -6.47 0.83
N PRO A 80 20.26 -7.72 1.07
CA PRO A 80 18.89 -8.03 1.50
C PRO A 80 18.40 -7.20 2.69
N ARG A 81 19.24 -7.03 3.72
CA ARG A 81 18.92 -6.18 4.88
C ARG A 81 18.55 -4.73 4.46
N ALA A 82 19.37 -4.12 3.64
CA ALA A 82 19.16 -2.74 3.21
C ALA A 82 17.92 -2.61 2.31
N ARG A 83 17.61 -3.62 1.52
CA ARG A 83 16.40 -3.69 0.69
C ARG A 83 15.14 -3.79 1.56
N ILE A 84 15.17 -4.57 2.64
CA ILE A 84 14.05 -4.66 3.60
C ILE A 84 13.88 -3.31 4.31
N LEU A 85 14.95 -2.73 4.86
CA LEU A 85 14.88 -1.45 5.59
C LEU A 85 14.39 -0.31 4.70
N HIS A 86 14.71 -0.31 3.40
CA HIS A 86 14.19 0.66 2.44
C HIS A 86 12.67 0.77 2.46
N VAL A 87 11.94 -0.33 2.62
CA VAL A 87 10.46 -0.29 2.68
C VAL A 87 9.98 0.54 3.88
N PHE A 88 10.65 0.43 5.01
CA PHE A 88 10.33 1.20 6.22
C PHE A 88 10.76 2.66 6.10
N GLU A 89 11.92 2.93 5.48
CA GLU A 89 12.36 4.30 5.15
C GLU A 89 11.32 5.00 4.27
N ARG A 90 10.82 4.31 3.23
CA ARG A 90 9.76 4.85 2.34
C ARG A 90 8.43 5.06 3.07
N LEU A 91 8.07 4.18 4.01
CA LEU A 91 6.90 4.36 4.86
C LEU A 91 7.01 5.62 5.73
N GLU A 92 8.15 5.80 6.41
CA GLU A 92 8.39 6.95 7.27
C GLU A 92 8.39 8.25 6.48
N GLU A 93 9.10 8.30 5.36
CA GLU A 93 9.10 9.45 4.47
C GLU A 93 7.69 9.78 3.97
N GLY A 94 6.93 8.79 3.53
CA GLY A 94 5.54 8.97 3.09
C GLY A 94 4.61 9.43 4.23
N SER A 95 4.89 9.03 5.47
CA SER A 95 4.07 9.36 6.64
C SER A 95 4.10 10.84 7.00
N THR A 96 5.11 11.58 6.55
CA THR A 96 5.22 13.02 6.77
C THR A 96 4.38 13.86 5.80
N ALA A 97 3.86 13.24 4.74
CA ALA A 97 3.08 13.94 3.73
C ALA A 97 1.74 14.42 4.29
N PRO A 98 1.31 15.66 3.97
CA PRO A 98 -0.01 16.14 4.34
C PRO A 98 -1.12 15.19 3.84
N GLY A 99 -2.04 14.81 4.73
CA GLY A 99 -3.14 13.93 4.38
C GLY A 99 -2.78 12.44 4.33
N PHE A 100 -1.60 12.04 4.78
CA PHE A 100 -1.28 10.62 4.96
C PHE A 100 -2.28 9.96 5.93
N ARG A 101 -2.86 8.82 5.51
CA ARG A 101 -3.85 8.05 6.28
C ARG A 101 -3.48 6.57 6.41
N GLY A 102 -2.20 6.25 6.23
CA GLY A 102 -1.73 4.87 6.27
C GLY A 102 -1.88 4.13 4.93
N CYS A 103 -1.84 2.81 5.02
CA CYS A 103 -1.93 1.95 3.85
C CYS A 103 -3.39 1.88 3.32
N PRO A 104 -3.67 2.31 2.08
CA PRO A 104 -5.03 2.27 1.53
C PRO A 104 -5.58 0.85 1.38
N PHE A 105 -4.73 -0.13 1.19
CA PHE A 105 -5.13 -1.53 1.06
C PHE A 105 -5.53 -2.13 2.41
N LEU A 106 -4.76 -1.87 3.47
CA LEU A 106 -5.14 -2.29 4.82
C LEU A 106 -6.44 -1.62 5.28
N ALA A 107 -6.60 -0.31 5.02
CA ALA A 107 -7.80 0.43 5.39
C ALA A 107 -9.06 -0.21 4.78
N VAL A 108 -9.03 -0.57 3.50
CA VAL A 108 -10.15 -1.24 2.81
C VAL A 108 -10.49 -2.59 3.45
N GLU A 109 -9.51 -3.41 3.83
CA GLU A 109 -9.77 -4.69 4.48
C GLU A 109 -10.40 -4.51 5.86
N VAL A 110 -9.90 -3.55 6.64
CA VAL A 110 -10.41 -3.23 7.99
C VAL A 110 -11.83 -2.70 7.95
N GLU A 111 -12.17 -1.86 6.97
CA GLU A 111 -13.51 -1.29 6.84
C GLU A 111 -14.54 -2.29 6.30
N LEU A 112 -14.20 -3.02 5.24
CA LEU A 112 -15.13 -3.94 4.58
C LEU A 112 -15.44 -5.19 5.40
N LYS A 113 -14.44 -5.74 6.12
CA LYS A 113 -14.55 -6.99 6.91
C LYS A 113 -15.16 -8.17 6.12
N ASN A 114 -15.07 -8.11 4.79
CA ASN A 114 -15.60 -9.11 3.88
C ASN A 114 -14.48 -9.61 2.95
N PRO A 115 -13.95 -10.82 3.18
CA PRO A 115 -12.87 -11.37 2.39
C PRO A 115 -13.24 -11.64 0.93
N GLU A 116 -14.51 -11.80 0.61
CA GLU A 116 -14.99 -12.09 -0.74
C GLU A 116 -15.25 -10.82 -1.55
N HIS A 117 -15.22 -9.65 -0.92
CA HIS A 117 -15.42 -8.39 -1.62
C HIS A 117 -14.32 -8.15 -2.67
N PRO A 118 -14.64 -7.68 -3.90
CA PRO A 118 -13.65 -7.50 -4.96
C PRO A 118 -12.45 -6.63 -4.54
N ALA A 119 -12.70 -5.55 -3.81
CA ALA A 119 -11.65 -4.67 -3.31
C ALA A 119 -10.77 -5.34 -2.24
N SER A 120 -11.35 -6.19 -1.37
CA SER A 120 -10.57 -6.95 -0.37
C SER A 120 -9.65 -7.98 -1.04
N ARG A 121 -10.07 -8.56 -2.17
CA ARG A 121 -9.20 -9.46 -2.95
C ARG A 121 -7.98 -8.72 -3.49
N VAL A 122 -8.18 -7.52 -4.07
CA VAL A 122 -7.08 -6.66 -4.55
C VAL A 122 -6.15 -6.27 -3.39
N ALA A 123 -6.71 -5.80 -2.28
CA ALA A 123 -5.96 -5.40 -1.10
C ALA A 123 -5.08 -6.54 -0.58
N ARG A 124 -5.64 -7.72 -0.44
CA ARG A 124 -4.94 -8.94 0.02
C ARG A 124 -3.79 -9.34 -0.89
N GLN A 125 -3.99 -9.27 -2.22
CA GLN A 125 -2.92 -9.55 -3.18
C GLN A 125 -1.74 -8.59 -3.01
N VAL A 126 -1.99 -7.30 -2.78
CA VAL A 126 -0.94 -6.31 -2.56
C VAL A 126 -0.22 -6.55 -1.24
N LYS A 127 -0.96 -6.86 -0.18
CA LYS A 127 -0.38 -7.18 1.13
C LYS A 127 0.45 -8.47 1.09
N GLN A 128 -0.05 -9.48 0.40
CA GLN A 128 0.69 -10.74 0.22
C GLN A 128 1.99 -10.50 -0.58
N ALA A 129 1.95 -9.68 -1.64
CA ALA A 129 3.15 -9.36 -2.41
C ALA A 129 4.23 -8.67 -1.57
N LEU A 130 3.86 -7.79 -0.63
CA LEU A 130 4.80 -7.18 0.31
C LEU A 130 5.40 -8.22 1.27
N THR A 131 4.56 -9.11 1.82
CA THR A 131 5.02 -10.20 2.71
C THR A 131 5.96 -11.16 1.96
N ASP A 132 5.66 -11.47 0.71
CA ASP A 132 6.49 -12.33 -0.15
C ASP A 132 7.83 -11.67 -0.50
N PHE A 133 7.85 -10.36 -0.70
CA PHE A 133 9.09 -9.60 -0.84
C PHE A 133 9.95 -9.71 0.41
N PHE A 134 9.40 -9.47 1.59
CA PHE A 134 10.15 -9.62 2.85
C PHE A 134 10.69 -11.04 3.03
N ARG A 135 9.88 -12.06 2.73
CA ARG A 135 10.31 -13.45 2.82
C ARG A 135 11.47 -13.74 1.87
N THR A 136 11.36 -13.33 0.61
CA THR A 136 12.40 -13.53 -0.40
C THR A 136 13.71 -12.87 0.00
N GLU A 137 13.68 -11.63 0.48
CA GLU A 137 14.88 -10.95 0.94
C GLU A 137 15.45 -11.56 2.23
N ALA A 138 14.60 -12.04 3.14
CA ALA A 138 15.02 -12.77 4.34
C ALA A 138 15.71 -14.10 3.99
N GLU A 139 15.18 -14.86 3.03
CA GLU A 139 15.80 -16.10 2.50
C GLU A 139 17.18 -15.80 1.88
N ARG A 140 17.26 -14.76 1.03
CA ARG A 140 18.53 -14.32 0.41
C ARG A 140 19.56 -13.86 1.43
N GLY A 141 19.11 -13.28 2.52
CA GLY A 141 19.97 -12.81 3.64
C GLY A 141 20.34 -13.89 4.63
N GLY A 142 19.83 -15.12 4.49
CA GLY A 142 20.15 -16.25 5.37
C GLY A 142 19.45 -16.18 6.74
N ALA A 143 18.24 -15.57 6.81
CA ALA A 143 17.48 -15.54 8.06
C ALA A 143 17.20 -16.95 8.59
N THR A 144 17.22 -17.11 9.91
CA THR A 144 16.94 -18.38 10.60
C THR A 144 15.52 -18.89 10.30
N ASP A 145 14.53 -18.00 10.31
CA ASP A 145 13.14 -18.28 9.93
C ASP A 145 12.60 -17.16 9.05
N PRO A 146 12.79 -17.23 7.72
CA PRO A 146 12.33 -16.21 6.79
C PRO A 146 10.81 -15.99 6.81
N GLY A 147 10.05 -17.06 7.05
CA GLY A 147 8.58 -17.00 7.09
C GLY A 147 8.07 -16.21 8.29
N LEU A 148 8.61 -16.49 9.47
CA LEU A 148 8.28 -15.76 10.69
C LEU A 148 8.71 -14.30 10.57
N LEU A 149 9.94 -14.05 10.14
CA LEU A 149 10.47 -12.69 9.97
C LEU A 149 9.61 -11.86 9.02
N ALA A 150 9.22 -12.41 7.86
CA ALA A 150 8.35 -11.72 6.90
C ALA A 150 7.02 -11.29 7.51
N ARG A 151 6.39 -12.17 8.30
CA ARG A 151 5.13 -11.87 9.01
C ARG A 151 5.33 -10.78 10.07
N GLN A 152 6.41 -10.84 10.84
CA GLN A 152 6.74 -9.82 11.85
C GLN A 152 6.97 -8.45 11.18
N LEU A 153 7.74 -8.40 10.10
CA LEU A 153 7.98 -7.16 9.34
C LEU A 153 6.67 -6.59 8.76
N THR A 154 5.78 -7.46 8.26
CA THR A 154 4.46 -7.03 7.78
C THR A 154 3.62 -6.43 8.90
N LEU A 155 3.63 -7.02 10.11
CA LEU A 155 2.92 -6.49 11.28
C LEU A 155 3.48 -5.11 11.69
N VAL A 156 4.81 -4.94 11.69
CA VAL A 156 5.44 -3.65 12.00
C VAL A 156 5.06 -2.60 10.96
N PHE A 157 5.11 -2.93 9.67
CA PHE A 157 4.72 -2.05 8.58
C PHE A 157 3.27 -1.58 8.71
N ASP A 158 2.36 -2.51 8.94
CA ASP A 158 0.93 -2.22 9.08
C ASP A 158 0.63 -1.40 10.33
N GLY A 159 1.22 -1.76 11.45
CA GLY A 159 1.05 -1.04 12.71
C GLY A 159 1.60 0.38 12.65
N ALA A 160 2.81 0.56 12.12
CA ALA A 160 3.42 1.87 11.96
C ALA A 160 2.60 2.77 11.02
N GLY A 161 2.22 2.23 9.84
CA GLY A 161 1.41 2.97 8.88
C GLY A 161 0.04 3.36 9.43
N ALA A 162 -0.63 2.48 10.17
CA ALA A 162 -1.92 2.76 10.79
C ALA A 162 -1.82 3.84 11.87
N ARG A 163 -0.83 3.75 12.78
CA ARG A 163 -0.62 4.73 13.86
C ARG A 163 -0.29 6.12 13.33
N ALA A 164 0.59 6.21 12.33
CA ALA A 164 0.90 7.46 11.67
C ALA A 164 -0.33 8.02 10.91
N GLY A 165 -1.07 7.15 10.22
CA GLY A 165 -2.24 7.55 9.44
C GLY A 165 -3.41 8.12 10.24
N VAL A 166 -3.53 7.73 11.54
CA VAL A 166 -4.52 8.30 12.47
C VAL A 166 -3.95 9.42 13.35
N GLY A 167 -2.70 9.84 13.12
CA GLY A 167 -2.03 10.87 13.89
C GLY A 167 -1.71 10.48 15.34
N ALA A 168 -1.68 9.18 15.64
CA ALA A 168 -1.36 8.68 16.98
C ALA A 168 0.14 8.59 17.26
N GLU A 169 0.97 8.63 16.21
CA GLU A 169 2.43 8.51 16.30
C GLU A 169 3.11 9.26 15.18
N THR A 170 4.24 9.91 15.47
CA THR A 170 5.24 10.30 14.46
C THR A 170 6.28 9.19 14.39
N LEU A 171 6.65 8.75 13.21
CA LEU A 171 7.51 7.56 13.09
C LEU A 171 8.97 7.86 13.44
N ASP A 172 9.52 8.98 13.00
CA ASP A 172 10.85 9.52 13.37
C ASP A 172 11.96 8.46 13.57
N GLY A 173 12.05 7.50 12.66
CA GLY A 173 12.99 6.38 12.72
C GLY A 173 12.47 5.14 13.49
N LEU A 174 11.29 5.20 14.11
CA LEU A 174 10.76 4.12 14.96
C LEU A 174 10.50 2.83 14.16
N ALA A 175 9.90 2.93 12.98
CA ALA A 175 9.59 1.76 12.16
C ALA A 175 10.88 1.13 11.59
N VAL A 176 11.83 1.94 11.14
CA VAL A 176 13.15 1.50 10.68
C VAL A 176 13.92 0.82 11.82
N ALA A 177 13.97 1.43 13.00
CA ALA A 177 14.68 0.86 14.16
C ALA A 177 14.06 -0.47 14.61
N THR A 178 12.72 -0.56 14.62
CA THR A 178 12.02 -1.80 14.99
C THR A 178 12.28 -2.91 13.98
N ALA A 179 12.21 -2.59 12.69
CA ALA A 179 12.54 -3.55 11.63
C ALA A 179 14.02 -4.01 11.73
N ALA A 180 14.96 -3.08 11.97
CA ALA A 180 16.37 -3.40 12.14
C ALA A 180 16.62 -4.37 13.30
N ALA A 181 15.96 -4.16 14.43
CA ALA A 181 16.05 -5.07 15.59
C ALA A 181 15.55 -6.49 15.25
N LEU A 182 14.43 -6.62 14.49
CA LEU A 182 13.95 -7.93 14.04
C LEU A 182 14.93 -8.60 13.10
N LEU A 183 15.54 -7.84 12.19
CA LEU A 183 16.57 -8.35 11.27
C LEU A 183 17.80 -8.85 12.03
N ASP A 184 18.26 -8.13 13.06
CA ASP A 184 19.40 -8.53 13.90
C ASP A 184 19.12 -9.84 14.64
N VAL A 185 17.94 -9.98 15.25
CA VAL A 185 17.50 -11.22 15.93
C VAL A 185 17.40 -12.39 14.94
N ALA A 186 16.97 -12.14 13.70
CA ALA A 186 16.87 -13.15 12.66
C ALA A 186 18.22 -13.52 12.00
N GLY A 187 19.32 -12.86 12.38
CA GLY A 187 20.66 -13.12 11.85
C GLY A 187 21.07 -12.28 10.63
N LEU A 188 20.22 -11.35 10.16
CA LEU A 188 20.57 -10.42 9.10
C LEU A 188 21.27 -9.19 9.67
N THR A 189 22.51 -9.33 10.13
CA THR A 189 23.29 -8.22 10.68
C THR A 189 23.89 -7.33 9.60
N SER A 190 24.30 -6.11 9.98
CA SER A 190 24.94 -5.13 9.07
C SER A 190 26.30 -5.61 8.51
N GLN A 191 26.85 -6.71 9.04
CA GLN A 191 28.16 -7.26 8.66
C GLN A 191 28.06 -8.63 7.95
N SER A 192 26.87 -9.07 7.53
CA SER A 192 26.79 -10.31 6.75
C SER A 192 27.56 -10.12 5.42
N PRO A 193 28.64 -10.89 5.21
CA PRO A 193 29.39 -10.80 3.96
C PRO A 193 28.53 -11.23 2.78
N ALA A 194 28.82 -10.61 1.65
CA ALA A 194 28.24 -10.94 0.34
C ALA A 194 28.58 -12.36 -0.08
#